data_26181347f5819af27369c6187fb0809c
#
_entry.id   26181347f5819af27369c6187fb0809c
#
_cell.length_a   1.000
_cell.length_b   1.000
_cell.length_c   1.000
_cell.angle_alpha   90.00
_cell.angle_beta   90.00
_cell.angle_gamma   90.00
#
_symmetry.space_group_name_H-M   'P 1'
#
loop_
_entity.id
_entity.type
_entity.pdbx_description
1 polymer ?
#
loop_
_entity_poly.entity_id
_entity_poly.type
_entity_poly.pdbx_seq_one_letter_code
_entity_poly.pdbx_strand_id
1 'polypeptide(L)'
;IWNQTYSMQNPKVSICGNSIAVADINGSSAYSFNTSGQVGKADTSMPILQIEVSDNGKMAAVLDDNNANYINMYDTNGEKIYSVKTTLSGDGYPIDVSISPDAKKLIASFIRVSGDEIKTDVVFYNFSDVGKNETERVVGGFNYDDVIVGDVKFINDTMAVAVGENVVSIYKIKEYPSL
;
A
#
# COMPACT_ATOMS: atom_id res chain seq x y z
N ILE A 1 -6.22 -29.01 -1.28
CA ILE A 1 -7.16 -28.13 -0.57
C ILE A 1 -6.77 -28.14 0.90
N TRP A 2 -6.64 -26.99 1.50
CA TRP A 2 -6.31 -26.80 2.92
C TRP A 2 -7.27 -25.78 3.54
N ASN A 3 -7.38 -25.77 4.86
CA ASN A 3 -8.08 -24.75 5.62
C ASN A 3 -7.26 -24.37 6.86
N GLN A 4 -7.43 -23.15 7.34
CA GLN A 4 -6.85 -22.65 8.57
C GLN A 4 -7.84 -21.73 9.26
N THR A 5 -7.91 -21.84 10.59
CA THR A 5 -8.78 -21.02 11.43
C THR A 5 -7.95 -20.00 12.20
N TYR A 6 -8.39 -18.77 12.25
CA TYR A 6 -7.88 -17.72 13.14
C TYR A 6 -9.01 -16.83 13.60
N SER A 7 -8.79 -16.10 14.66
CA SER A 7 -9.75 -15.14 15.19
C SER A 7 -9.39 -13.75 14.70
N MET A 8 -10.27 -13.15 13.91
CA MET A 8 -10.20 -11.76 13.45
C MET A 8 -11.56 -11.11 13.63
N GLN A 9 -11.59 -9.82 13.97
CA GLN A 9 -12.82 -9.07 14.12
C GLN A 9 -13.26 -8.41 12.83
N ASN A 10 -12.30 -7.94 12.03
CA ASN A 10 -12.55 -7.22 10.78
C ASN A 10 -11.56 -7.67 9.68
N PRO A 11 -11.70 -8.90 9.16
CA PRO A 11 -10.77 -9.46 8.18
C PRO A 11 -10.85 -8.74 6.84
N LYS A 12 -9.69 -8.32 6.34
CA LYS A 12 -9.48 -7.79 4.99
C LYS A 12 -8.58 -8.74 4.23
N VAL A 13 -8.92 -8.99 2.96
CA VAL A 13 -8.16 -9.87 2.07
C VAL A 13 -7.60 -9.07 0.90
N SER A 14 -6.34 -9.31 0.57
CA SER A 14 -5.68 -8.88 -0.66
C SER A 14 -5.18 -10.11 -1.42
N ILE A 15 -5.30 -10.11 -2.75
CA ILE A 15 -4.90 -11.22 -3.62
C ILE A 15 -4.10 -10.67 -4.80
N CYS A 16 -2.95 -11.29 -5.06
CA CYS A 16 -2.15 -11.03 -6.25
C CYS A 16 -1.54 -12.35 -6.74
N GLY A 17 -1.86 -12.74 -7.98
CA GLY A 17 -1.43 -14.02 -8.54
C GLY A 17 -1.82 -15.20 -7.65
N ASN A 18 -0.83 -15.93 -7.14
CA ASN A 18 -1.02 -17.08 -6.25
C ASN A 18 -0.84 -16.72 -4.75
N SER A 19 -0.62 -15.46 -4.43
CA SER A 19 -0.40 -14.97 -3.08
C SER A 19 -1.65 -14.30 -2.52
N ILE A 20 -1.89 -14.54 -1.24
CA ILE A 20 -3.03 -14.01 -0.49
C ILE A 20 -2.49 -13.41 0.80
N ALA A 21 -2.91 -12.20 1.15
CA ALA A 21 -2.75 -11.66 2.49
C ALA A 21 -4.10 -11.48 3.16
N VAL A 22 -4.15 -11.75 4.46
CA VAL A 22 -5.33 -11.50 5.31
C VAL A 22 -4.86 -10.75 6.54
N ALA A 23 -5.49 -9.62 6.83
CA ALA A 23 -5.21 -8.82 8.02
C ALA A 23 -6.49 -8.51 8.78
N ASP A 24 -6.38 -8.38 10.10
CA ASP A 24 -7.45 -7.85 10.94
C ASP A 24 -7.35 -6.32 10.95
N ILE A 25 -8.28 -5.64 10.30
CA ILE A 25 -8.30 -4.16 10.26
C ILE A 25 -8.66 -3.62 11.64
N ASN A 26 -7.89 -2.64 12.09
CA ASN A 26 -7.79 -2.12 13.46
C ASN A 26 -7.17 -3.11 14.46
N GLY A 27 -6.77 -4.30 14.02
CA GLY A 27 -5.95 -5.24 14.76
C GLY A 27 -4.46 -5.08 14.41
N SER A 28 -3.64 -6.03 14.86
CA SER A 28 -2.18 -5.97 14.74
C SER A 28 -1.56 -7.22 14.10
N SER A 29 -2.35 -8.05 13.44
CA SER A 29 -1.85 -9.28 12.80
C SER A 29 -2.24 -9.35 11.34
N ALA A 30 -1.26 -9.70 10.50
CA ALA A 30 -1.46 -10.02 9.10
C ALA A 30 -0.80 -11.35 8.77
N TYR A 31 -1.42 -12.12 7.88
CA TYR A 31 -0.96 -13.44 7.46
C TYR A 31 -0.83 -13.49 5.95
N SER A 32 0.22 -14.14 5.45
CA SER A 32 0.37 -14.44 4.04
C SER A 32 0.19 -15.94 3.78
N PHE A 33 -0.42 -16.24 2.63
CA PHE A 33 -0.71 -17.59 2.18
C PHE A 33 -0.38 -17.73 0.70
N ASN A 34 -0.21 -18.97 0.28
CA ASN A 34 -0.22 -19.38 -1.11
C ASN A 34 -1.08 -20.65 -1.27
N THR A 35 -1.07 -21.26 -2.45
CA THR A 35 -1.83 -22.48 -2.74
C THR A 35 -1.45 -23.69 -1.86
N SER A 36 -0.31 -23.66 -1.17
CA SER A 36 0.18 -24.74 -0.30
C SER A 36 -0.12 -24.50 1.19
N GLY A 37 -0.53 -23.30 1.59
CA GLY A 37 -0.86 -22.96 2.97
C GLY A 37 -0.31 -21.63 3.42
N GLN A 38 -0.22 -21.44 4.75
CA GLN A 38 0.37 -20.24 5.34
C GLN A 38 1.87 -20.18 5.04
N VAL A 39 2.33 -19.00 4.63
CA VAL A 39 3.74 -18.72 4.33
C VAL A 39 4.38 -17.90 5.45
N GLY A 40 3.68 -16.83 5.90
CA GLY A 40 4.22 -15.93 6.91
C GLY A 40 3.15 -15.31 7.80
N LYS A 41 3.63 -14.63 8.85
CA LYS A 41 2.81 -13.83 9.77
C LYS A 41 3.56 -12.56 10.11
N ALA A 42 2.94 -11.42 9.97
CA ALA A 42 3.43 -10.14 10.46
C ALA A 42 2.62 -9.72 11.69
N ASP A 43 3.30 -9.45 12.79
CA ASP A 43 2.72 -8.82 13.98
C ASP A 43 3.17 -7.35 13.98
N THR A 44 2.19 -6.44 13.94
CA THR A 44 2.42 -5.00 13.90
C THR A 44 2.32 -4.41 15.30
N SER A 45 3.08 -3.34 15.56
CA SER A 45 3.00 -2.61 16.84
C SER A 45 1.87 -1.58 16.87
N MET A 46 1.21 -1.37 15.74
CA MET A 46 0.16 -0.37 15.54
C MET A 46 -1.01 -1.02 14.79
N PRO A 47 -2.23 -0.47 14.90
CA PRO A 47 -3.39 -0.95 14.17
C PRO A 47 -3.17 -0.91 12.65
N ILE A 48 -3.63 -1.95 11.96
CA ILE A 48 -3.59 -2.06 10.51
C ILE A 48 -4.81 -1.37 9.93
N LEU A 49 -4.61 -0.40 9.02
CA LEU A 49 -5.67 0.25 8.26
C LEU A 49 -5.91 -0.44 6.92
N GLN A 50 -4.82 -0.90 6.27
CA GLN A 50 -4.89 -1.54 4.96
C GLN A 50 -3.81 -2.60 4.83
N ILE A 51 -4.06 -3.59 3.97
CA ILE A 51 -3.12 -4.66 3.62
C ILE A 51 -3.16 -4.92 2.12
N GLU A 52 -1.99 -5.02 1.52
CA GLU A 52 -1.80 -5.42 0.12
C GLU A 52 -0.73 -6.52 0.03
N VAL A 53 -0.87 -7.39 -0.97
CA VAL A 53 0.09 -8.46 -1.25
C VAL A 53 0.56 -8.40 -2.70
N SER A 54 1.83 -8.70 -2.92
CA SER A 54 2.44 -8.88 -4.23
C SER A 54 2.37 -10.35 -4.69
N ASP A 55 2.60 -10.60 -5.98
CA ASP A 55 2.59 -11.97 -6.52
C ASP A 55 3.68 -12.87 -5.90
N ASN A 56 4.79 -12.27 -5.45
CA ASN A 56 5.85 -12.99 -4.75
C ASN A 56 5.65 -13.13 -3.23
N GLY A 57 4.47 -12.77 -2.70
CA GLY A 57 4.07 -12.99 -1.31
C GLY A 57 4.57 -11.95 -0.30
N LYS A 58 5.24 -10.87 -0.73
CA LYS A 58 5.56 -9.75 0.15
C LYS A 58 4.30 -8.93 0.41
N MET A 59 4.21 -8.36 1.60
CA MET A 59 3.04 -7.56 2.02
C MET A 59 3.42 -6.09 2.20
N ALA A 60 2.45 -5.21 1.93
CA ALA A 60 2.49 -3.81 2.33
C ALA A 60 1.30 -3.53 3.25
N ALA A 61 1.53 -2.92 4.41
CA ALA A 61 0.48 -2.54 5.34
C ALA A 61 0.57 -1.05 5.67
N VAL A 62 -0.59 -0.39 5.69
CA VAL A 62 -0.74 0.95 6.26
C VAL A 62 -1.12 0.80 7.71
N LEU A 63 -0.36 1.45 8.59
CA LEU A 63 -0.54 1.41 10.04
C LEU A 63 -0.87 2.79 10.57
N ASP A 64 -1.70 2.85 11.61
CA ASP A 64 -2.10 4.09 12.28
C ASP A 64 -1.31 4.33 13.58
N ASP A 65 -0.79 5.53 13.74
CA ASP A 65 -0.10 6.01 14.96
C ASP A 65 -0.67 7.40 15.38
N ASN A 66 -1.99 7.53 15.41
CA ASN A 66 -2.75 8.73 15.83
C ASN A 66 -2.37 10.05 15.11
N ASN A 67 -1.08 10.40 15.02
CA ASN A 67 -0.59 11.64 14.42
C ASN A 67 0.23 11.41 13.14
N ALA A 68 0.45 10.17 12.81
CA ALA A 68 1.21 9.74 11.63
C ALA A 68 0.68 8.41 11.14
N ASN A 69 0.96 8.08 9.88
CA ASN A 69 0.75 6.75 9.36
C ASN A 69 2.10 6.15 8.95
N TYR A 70 2.17 4.84 8.94
CA TYR A 70 3.35 4.13 8.45
C TYR A 70 2.94 3.21 7.33
N ILE A 71 3.67 3.24 6.23
CA ILE A 71 3.58 2.24 5.18
C ILE A 71 4.74 1.27 5.41
N ASN A 72 4.44 0.11 5.96
CA ASN A 72 5.42 -0.93 6.23
C ASN A 72 5.39 -1.99 5.15
N MET A 73 6.59 -2.40 4.70
CA MET A 73 6.74 -3.56 3.84
C MET A 73 7.31 -4.73 4.64
N TYR A 74 6.76 -5.90 4.37
CA TYR A 74 7.14 -7.17 5.01
C TYR A 74 7.59 -8.16 3.94
N ASP A 75 8.58 -8.98 4.29
CA ASP A 75 8.98 -10.10 3.45
C ASP A 75 7.95 -11.26 3.52
N THR A 76 8.25 -12.35 2.84
CA THR A 76 7.37 -13.54 2.80
C THR A 76 7.20 -14.23 4.14
N ASN A 77 8.12 -14.05 5.09
CA ASN A 77 8.03 -14.61 6.45
C ASN A 77 7.23 -13.71 7.40
N GLY A 78 6.97 -12.46 6.99
CA GLY A 78 6.32 -11.43 7.81
C GLY A 78 7.31 -10.55 8.58
N GLU A 79 8.60 -10.60 8.24
CA GLU A 79 9.60 -9.69 8.82
C GLU A 79 9.54 -8.33 8.12
N LYS A 80 9.55 -7.24 8.90
CA LYS A 80 9.53 -5.88 8.36
C LYS A 80 10.87 -5.56 7.67
N ILE A 81 10.81 -5.28 6.36
CA ILE A 81 11.97 -4.96 5.52
C ILE A 81 12.09 -3.49 5.20
N TYR A 82 10.99 -2.73 5.32
CA TYR A 82 10.98 -1.31 5.05
C TYR A 82 9.84 -0.59 5.79
N SER A 83 10.03 0.71 6.06
CA SER A 83 9.02 1.56 6.69
C SER A 83 9.13 2.99 6.14
N VAL A 84 8.02 3.53 5.68
CA VAL A 84 7.88 4.95 5.34
C VAL A 84 6.94 5.57 6.38
N LYS A 85 7.36 6.68 6.98
CA LYS A 85 6.50 7.47 7.86
C LYS A 85 5.86 8.59 7.05
N THR A 86 4.55 8.72 7.16
CA THR A 86 3.78 9.84 6.59
C THR A 86 3.09 10.61 7.70
N THR A 87 2.97 11.92 7.54
CA THR A 87 2.36 12.80 8.53
C THR A 87 1.07 13.38 8.00
N LEU A 88 0.04 13.46 8.83
CA LEU A 88 -1.25 14.01 8.43
C LEU A 88 -1.17 15.46 7.97
N SER A 89 -0.27 16.26 8.57
CA SER A 89 -0.09 17.66 8.24
C SER A 89 0.77 17.90 7.00
N GLY A 90 1.68 16.99 6.66
CA GLY A 90 2.57 17.09 5.50
C GLY A 90 2.06 16.34 4.29
N ASP A 91 1.83 15.05 4.48
CA ASP A 91 1.50 14.12 3.38
C ASP A 91 0.00 13.91 3.21
N GLY A 92 -0.79 14.10 4.27
CA GLY A 92 -2.22 13.82 4.30
C GLY A 92 -2.54 12.43 4.89
N TYR A 93 -3.81 12.08 4.86
CA TYR A 93 -4.31 10.78 5.32
C TYR A 93 -4.29 9.78 4.15
N PRO A 94 -3.67 8.60 4.30
CA PRO A 94 -3.64 7.57 3.26
C PRO A 94 -5.05 6.99 3.07
N ILE A 95 -5.58 7.11 1.86
CA ILE A 95 -6.89 6.57 1.48
C ILE A 95 -6.73 5.14 0.98
N ASP A 96 -5.78 4.93 0.07
CA ASP A 96 -5.56 3.63 -0.55
C ASP A 96 -4.10 3.42 -0.94
N VAL A 97 -3.68 2.17 -0.97
CA VAL A 97 -2.34 1.75 -1.39
C VAL A 97 -2.42 0.52 -2.27
N SER A 98 -1.47 0.40 -3.19
CA SER A 98 -1.27 -0.84 -3.95
C SER A 98 0.21 -1.11 -4.15
N ILE A 99 0.60 -2.38 -4.06
CA ILE A 99 1.96 -2.86 -4.30
C ILE A 99 2.03 -3.50 -5.70
N SER A 100 3.14 -3.27 -6.42
CA SER A 100 3.36 -3.93 -7.71
C SER A 100 3.52 -5.46 -7.55
N PRO A 101 3.14 -6.27 -8.55
CA PRO A 101 3.28 -7.73 -8.49
C PRO A 101 4.70 -8.19 -8.11
N ASP A 102 5.74 -7.52 -8.60
CA ASP A 102 7.14 -7.80 -8.27
C ASP A 102 7.61 -7.26 -6.90
N ALA A 103 6.74 -6.57 -6.16
CA ALA A 103 6.98 -5.91 -4.87
C ALA A 103 8.09 -4.85 -4.89
N LYS A 104 8.44 -4.30 -6.04
CA LYS A 104 9.47 -3.26 -6.15
C LYS A 104 8.92 -1.85 -6.11
N LYS A 105 7.61 -1.67 -6.28
CA LYS A 105 6.96 -0.36 -6.32
C LYS A 105 5.68 -0.37 -5.49
N LEU A 106 5.32 0.80 -4.99
CA LEU A 106 4.06 1.04 -4.32
C LEU A 106 3.48 2.37 -4.81
N ILE A 107 2.19 2.41 -4.99
CA ILE A 107 1.40 3.62 -5.22
C ILE A 107 0.52 3.84 -3.99
N ALA A 108 0.40 5.08 -3.55
CA ALA A 108 -0.48 5.46 -2.46
C ALA A 108 -1.25 6.73 -2.82
N SER A 109 -2.50 6.80 -2.41
CA SER A 109 -3.36 7.97 -2.50
C SER A 109 -3.53 8.58 -1.11
N PHE A 110 -3.29 9.89 -1.00
CA PHE A 110 -3.40 10.65 0.25
C PHE A 110 -4.39 11.78 0.09
N ILE A 111 -5.28 11.97 1.05
CA ILE A 111 -6.19 13.11 1.09
C ILE A 111 -5.70 14.16 2.08
N ARG A 112 -5.75 15.42 1.66
CA ARG A 112 -5.55 16.60 2.53
C ARG A 112 -6.74 17.51 2.43
N VAL A 113 -7.15 18.05 3.57
CA VAL A 113 -8.19 19.06 3.65
C VAL A 113 -7.57 20.34 4.21
N SER A 114 -7.69 21.45 3.49
CA SER A 114 -7.17 22.75 3.90
C SER A 114 -8.25 23.83 3.68
N GLY A 115 -8.93 24.21 4.75
CA GLY A 115 -10.12 25.04 4.64
C GLY A 115 -11.24 24.33 3.89
N ASP A 116 -11.73 24.95 2.81
CA ASP A 116 -12.78 24.37 1.95
C ASP A 116 -12.22 23.58 0.76
N GLU A 117 -10.88 23.48 0.63
CA GLU A 117 -10.22 22.77 -0.47
C GLU A 117 -9.90 21.34 -0.08
N ILE A 118 -10.22 20.40 -0.97
CA ILE A 118 -9.82 18.99 -0.89
C ILE A 118 -8.72 18.78 -1.93
N LYS A 119 -7.63 18.15 -1.51
CA LYS A 119 -6.52 17.76 -2.40
C LYS A 119 -6.20 16.31 -2.22
N THR A 120 -6.03 15.61 -3.32
CA THR A 120 -5.51 14.23 -3.30
C THR A 120 -4.15 14.20 -3.96
N ASP A 121 -3.19 13.60 -3.28
CA ASP A 121 -1.85 13.35 -3.81
C ASP A 121 -1.68 11.86 -4.08
N VAL A 122 -1.36 11.50 -5.31
CA VAL A 122 -1.00 10.14 -5.70
C VAL A 122 0.52 10.04 -5.74
N VAL A 123 1.11 9.28 -4.83
CA VAL A 123 2.56 9.20 -4.61
C VAL A 123 3.09 7.83 -4.98
N PHE A 124 4.26 7.81 -5.61
CA PHE A 124 4.93 6.58 -6.06
C PHE A 124 6.23 6.37 -5.29
N TYR A 125 6.39 5.15 -4.78
CA TYR A 125 7.57 4.68 -4.08
C TYR A 125 8.27 3.60 -4.89
N ASN A 126 9.61 3.58 -4.84
CA ASN A 126 10.41 2.57 -5.51
C ASN A 126 11.38 1.90 -4.52
N PHE A 127 11.21 0.61 -4.29
CA PHE A 127 12.01 -0.20 -3.35
C PHE A 127 13.17 -0.93 -4.03
N SER A 128 13.39 -0.71 -5.32
CA SER A 128 14.59 -1.17 -6.04
C SER A 128 15.79 -0.26 -5.77
N ASP A 129 16.90 -0.53 -6.44
CA ASP A 129 18.11 0.29 -6.31
C ASP A 129 17.91 1.74 -6.75
N VAL A 130 17.00 2.00 -7.68
CA VAL A 130 16.64 3.36 -8.11
C VAL A 130 16.16 4.19 -6.93
N GLY A 131 15.20 3.70 -6.17
CA GLY A 131 14.64 4.44 -5.04
C GLY A 131 15.57 4.55 -3.83
N LYS A 132 16.70 3.82 -3.77
CA LYS A 132 17.68 3.98 -2.67
C LYS A 132 18.31 5.38 -2.61
N ASN A 133 18.37 6.07 -3.74
CA ASN A 133 18.93 7.40 -3.86
C ASN A 133 17.89 8.51 -3.64
N GLU A 134 16.62 8.15 -3.52
CA GLU A 134 15.51 9.08 -3.34
C GLU A 134 15.12 9.19 -1.87
N THR A 135 14.73 10.40 -1.45
CA THR A 135 14.25 10.66 -0.08
C THR A 135 12.99 9.82 0.15
N GLU A 136 13.00 9.01 1.22
CA GLU A 136 11.89 8.13 1.60
C GLU A 136 11.42 7.20 0.47
N ARG A 137 12.28 6.97 -0.53
CA ARG A 137 11.99 6.16 -1.72
C ARG A 137 10.91 6.74 -2.64
N VAL A 138 10.53 7.99 -2.47
CA VAL A 138 9.56 8.67 -3.33
C VAL A 138 10.19 8.98 -4.68
N VAL A 139 9.62 8.43 -5.75
CA VAL A 139 10.11 8.63 -7.13
C VAL A 139 9.22 9.58 -7.94
N GLY A 140 8.13 10.08 -7.38
CA GLY A 140 7.26 11.07 -8.00
C GLY A 140 5.85 11.06 -7.43
N GLY A 141 5.03 12.01 -7.87
CA GLY A 141 3.65 12.13 -7.48
C GLY A 141 2.85 13.04 -8.43
N PHE A 142 1.55 12.94 -8.31
CA PHE A 142 0.58 13.75 -9.06
C PHE A 142 -0.47 14.29 -8.10
N ASN A 143 -0.78 15.57 -8.25
CA ASN A 143 -1.74 16.26 -7.40
C ASN A 143 -3.08 16.40 -8.13
N TYR A 144 -4.17 16.25 -7.40
CA TYR A 144 -5.54 16.41 -7.86
C TYR A 144 -6.23 17.43 -6.95
N ASP A 145 -6.55 18.59 -7.49
CA ASP A 145 -7.27 19.63 -6.77
C ASP A 145 -8.79 19.42 -6.93
N ASP A 146 -9.52 19.47 -5.82
CA ASP A 146 -10.97 19.27 -5.74
C ASP A 146 -11.48 17.94 -6.32
N VAL A 147 -10.63 16.89 -6.25
CA VAL A 147 -10.96 15.53 -6.67
C VAL A 147 -10.46 14.56 -5.63
N ILE A 148 -11.33 13.68 -5.16
CA ILE A 148 -10.94 12.55 -4.30
C ILE A 148 -10.57 11.38 -5.21
N VAL A 149 -9.29 10.97 -5.16
CA VAL A 149 -8.80 9.75 -5.79
C VAL A 149 -8.85 8.65 -4.74
N GLY A 150 -9.94 7.91 -4.72
CA GLY A 150 -10.25 6.95 -3.65
C GLY A 150 -9.66 5.56 -3.85
N ASP A 151 -9.18 5.23 -5.05
CA ASP A 151 -8.71 3.88 -5.37
C ASP A 151 -7.46 3.95 -6.25
N VAL A 152 -6.43 3.20 -5.90
CA VAL A 152 -5.20 3.06 -6.68
C VAL A 152 -4.83 1.59 -6.81
N LYS A 153 -4.43 1.16 -8.02
CA LYS A 153 -4.09 -0.25 -8.25
C LYS A 153 -2.97 -0.40 -9.27
N PHE A 154 -2.01 -1.29 -8.99
CA PHE A 154 -1.09 -1.77 -10.02
C PHE A 154 -1.81 -2.73 -10.96
N ILE A 155 -1.72 -2.46 -12.26
CA ILE A 155 -2.21 -3.35 -13.33
C ILE A 155 -1.18 -4.44 -13.60
N ASN A 156 0.09 -4.06 -13.56
CA ASN A 156 1.26 -4.92 -13.70
C ASN A 156 2.49 -4.20 -13.10
N ASP A 157 3.69 -4.76 -13.25
CA ASP A 157 4.92 -4.18 -12.68
C ASP A 157 5.28 -2.78 -13.19
N THR A 158 4.69 -2.32 -14.30
CA THR A 158 5.05 -1.06 -14.96
C THR A 158 3.87 -0.13 -15.23
N MET A 159 2.67 -0.52 -14.82
CA MET A 159 1.45 0.28 -15.02
C MET A 159 0.59 0.26 -13.76
N ALA A 160 0.07 1.43 -13.41
CA ALA A 160 -0.91 1.58 -12.34
C ALA A 160 -2.06 2.47 -12.80
N VAL A 161 -3.19 2.34 -12.13
CA VAL A 161 -4.39 3.16 -12.33
C VAL A 161 -4.72 3.88 -11.01
N ALA A 162 -5.20 5.10 -11.12
CA ALA A 162 -5.85 5.83 -10.05
C ALA A 162 -7.26 6.22 -10.49
N VAL A 163 -8.23 5.98 -9.63
CA VAL A 163 -9.65 6.23 -9.90
C VAL A 163 -10.17 7.25 -8.90
N GLY A 164 -10.59 8.38 -9.41
CA GLY A 164 -11.25 9.44 -8.65
C GLY A 164 -12.72 9.58 -9.04
N GLU A 165 -13.41 10.50 -8.37
CA GLU A 165 -14.84 10.73 -8.57
C GLU A 165 -15.21 11.08 -10.03
N ASN A 166 -14.32 11.77 -10.73
CA ASN A 166 -14.54 12.25 -12.11
C ASN A 166 -13.33 12.03 -13.04
N VAL A 167 -12.33 11.26 -12.60
CA VAL A 167 -11.09 11.02 -13.35
C VAL A 167 -10.64 9.57 -13.20
N VAL A 168 -10.09 9.03 -14.29
CA VAL A 168 -9.31 7.80 -14.29
C VAL A 168 -7.97 8.11 -14.92
N SER A 169 -6.89 7.94 -14.17
CA SER A 169 -5.52 8.18 -14.63
C SER A 169 -4.76 6.87 -14.73
N ILE A 170 -4.08 6.65 -15.84
CA ILE A 170 -3.23 5.49 -16.05
C ILE A 170 -1.78 5.96 -16.09
N TYR A 171 -0.97 5.44 -15.21
CA TYR A 171 0.45 5.77 -15.10
C TYR A 171 1.32 4.66 -15.66
N LYS A 172 2.35 5.06 -16.37
CA LYS A 172 3.45 4.19 -16.75
C LYS A 172 4.61 4.43 -15.81
N ILE A 173 5.07 3.37 -15.15
CA ILE A 173 6.11 3.44 -14.12
C ILE A 173 7.24 2.50 -14.51
N LYS A 174 8.28 3.03 -15.13
CA LYS A 174 9.55 2.28 -15.32
C LYS A 174 10.40 2.43 -14.05
N GLU A 175 11.12 3.52 -13.97
CA GLU A 175 11.89 3.94 -12.78
C GLU A 175 11.14 5.06 -12.07
N TYR A 176 10.65 6.03 -12.84
CA TYR A 176 9.84 7.18 -12.41
C TYR A 176 8.46 7.12 -13.09
N PRO A 177 7.41 7.65 -12.42
CA PRO A 177 6.07 7.65 -12.98
C PRO A 177 5.91 8.71 -14.08
N SER A 178 5.05 8.40 -15.06
CA SER A 178 4.53 9.34 -16.07
C SER A 178 3.07 9.02 -16.38
N LEU A 179 2.29 10.06 -16.69
CA LEU A 179 0.94 9.93 -17.25
C LEU A 179 1.01 9.55 -18.73
#